data_e198f04844577848cfd477651cf61f67
#
_entry.id   e198f04844577848cfd477651cf61f67
#
_cell.length_a   1.000
_cell.length_b   1.000
_cell.length_c   1.000
_cell.angle_alpha   90.00
_cell.angle_beta   90.00
_cell.angle_gamma   90.00
#
_symmetry.space_group_name_H-M   'P 1'
#
loop_
_entity.id
_entity.type
_entity.pdbx_description
1 polymer ?
#
loop_
_entity_poly.entity_id
_entity_poly.type
_entity_poly.pdbx_seq_one_letter_code
_entity_poly.pdbx_strand_id
1 'polypeptide(L)'
;MGNCNYKHGKKYIMNYNVKPTPYFLKELKRLSKRYRSLKEDVNLLVASLHENPFQGTDLGKGLHKIRMSITSKGKGKSGGARVITLTLLVTSDKADILLLTLYDKSECENLTDAELKAILAQNGL
;
A
#
# COMPACT_ATOMS: atom_id res chain seq x y z
N MET A 1 4.42 7.49 -23.86
CA MET A 1 4.37 7.71 -23.19
C MET A 1 4.23 7.89 -22.76
N GLY A 2 4.64 7.27 -23.19
CA GLY A 2 4.24 7.16 -22.43
C GLY A 2 4.19 6.95 -22.03
N ASN A 3 4.31 6.86 -22.40
CA ASN A 3 4.35 6.71 -21.90
C ASN A 3 4.60 6.52 -21.57
N CYS A 4 4.51 6.12 -21.39
CA CYS A 4 4.78 6.08 -20.93
C CYS A 4 5.27 5.95 -20.86
N ASN A 5 5.49 5.56 -21.17
CA ASN A 5 5.94 5.66 -20.93
C ASN A 5 6.56 5.74 -21.51
N TYR A 6 7.04 5.73 -22.44
CA TYR A 6 7.56 6.08 -22.81
C TYR A 6 7.88 6.61 -23.37
N LYS A 7 7.89 6.56 -23.54
CA LYS A 7 8.15 7.16 -23.92
C LYS A 7 8.29 7.42 -24.74
N HIS A 8 8.18 7.32 -25.42
CA HIS A 8 8.16 7.53 -25.96
C HIS A 8 8.33 7.22 -26.64
N GLY A 9 7.57 8.59 -27.43
CA GLY A 9 7.45 7.42 -28.16
C GLY A 9 8.07 6.20 -27.57
N LYS A 10 9.03 6.39 -27.01
CA LYS A 10 9.59 5.26 -26.31
C LYS A 10 8.78 4.99 -25.07
N LYS A 11 8.17 3.84 -25.05
CA LYS A 11 7.42 3.44 -23.90
C LYS A 11 8.31 2.73 -22.90
N TYR A 12 8.34 3.23 -21.72
CA TYR A 12 9.10 2.65 -20.65
C TYR A 12 8.20 1.78 -19.79
N ILE A 13 8.54 0.49 -19.69
CA ILE A 13 7.75 -0.46 -18.90
C ILE A 13 8.56 -0.81 -17.65
N MET A 14 7.94 -0.60 -16.49
CA MET A 14 8.56 -0.94 -15.23
C MET A 14 7.82 -2.12 -14.60
N ASN A 15 8.58 -3.06 -14.06
CA ASN A 15 8.02 -4.21 -13.35
C ASN A 15 7.92 -3.88 -11.87
N TYR A 16 6.75 -4.11 -11.29
CA TYR A 16 6.51 -3.88 -9.88
C TYR A 16 6.23 -5.18 -9.18
N ASN A 17 6.92 -5.41 -8.06
CA ASN A 17 6.61 -6.50 -7.15
C ASN A 17 5.96 -5.92 -5.91
N VAL A 18 4.80 -6.44 -5.53
CA VAL A 18 4.12 -6.00 -4.33
C VAL A 18 4.40 -7.03 -3.25
N LYS A 19 5.03 -6.58 -2.17
CA LYS A 19 5.48 -7.46 -1.08
C LYS A 19 4.93 -7.01 0.26
N PRO A 20 4.18 -7.85 0.96
CA PRO A 20 3.76 -7.50 2.32
C PRO A 20 4.93 -7.68 3.28
N THR A 21 5.06 -6.77 4.23
CA THR A 21 6.03 -6.90 5.31
C THR A 21 5.44 -7.78 6.41
N PRO A 22 6.28 -8.35 7.30
CA PRO A 22 5.77 -9.11 8.44
C PRO A 22 4.80 -8.32 9.31
N TYR A 23 5.07 -7.04 9.50
CA TYR A 23 4.18 -6.18 10.28
C TYR A 23 2.81 -6.05 9.61
N PHE A 24 2.80 -5.86 8.30
CA PHE A 24 1.55 -5.79 7.54
C PHE A 24 0.73 -7.09 7.68
N LEU A 25 1.41 -8.23 7.53
CA LEU A 25 0.75 -9.52 7.62
C LEU A 25 0.16 -9.77 9.01
N LYS A 26 0.84 -9.30 10.05
CA LYS A 26 0.36 -9.41 11.42
C LYS A 26 -0.94 -8.60 11.60
N GLU A 27 -0.95 -7.37 11.10
CA GLU A 27 -2.13 -6.52 11.19
C GLU A 27 -3.27 -7.05 10.33
N LEU A 28 -2.96 -7.59 9.15
CA LEU A 28 -3.96 -8.20 8.28
C LEU A 28 -4.62 -9.38 8.99
N LYS A 29 -3.83 -10.23 9.62
CA LYS A 29 -4.35 -11.38 10.36
C LYS A 29 -5.25 -10.94 11.51
N ARG A 30 -4.82 -9.93 12.28
CA ARG A 30 -5.58 -9.41 13.40
C ARG A 30 -6.94 -8.87 12.96
N LEU A 31 -6.92 -8.01 11.95
CA LEU A 31 -8.13 -7.35 11.46
C LEU A 31 -9.04 -8.28 10.66
N SER A 32 -8.48 -9.31 10.03
CA SER A 32 -9.30 -10.28 9.27
C SER A 32 -10.24 -11.07 10.16
N LYS A 33 -9.92 -11.20 11.44
CA LYS A 33 -10.83 -11.86 12.38
C LYS A 33 -12.09 -11.04 12.62
N ARG A 34 -11.99 -9.73 12.41
CA ARG A 34 -13.09 -8.79 12.62
C ARG A 34 -13.86 -8.52 11.33
N TYR A 35 -13.14 -8.46 10.21
CA TYR A 35 -13.71 -8.13 8.91
C TYR A 35 -13.42 -9.26 7.93
N ARG A 36 -14.41 -10.09 7.65
CA ARG A 36 -14.23 -11.29 6.83
C ARG A 36 -13.85 -10.99 5.39
N SER A 37 -14.15 -9.80 4.87
CA SER A 37 -13.80 -9.44 3.50
C SER A 37 -12.39 -8.87 3.36
N LEU A 38 -11.68 -8.66 4.47
CA LEU A 38 -10.46 -7.86 4.45
C LEU A 38 -9.37 -8.44 3.55
N LYS A 39 -9.16 -9.76 3.59
CA LYS A 39 -8.15 -10.39 2.74
C LYS A 39 -8.45 -10.18 1.27
N GLU A 40 -9.73 -10.30 0.89
CA GLU A 40 -10.14 -10.06 -0.49
C GLU A 40 -9.97 -8.60 -0.87
N ASP A 41 -10.31 -7.70 0.05
CA ASP A 41 -10.13 -6.27 -0.18
C ASP A 41 -8.66 -5.94 -0.43
N VAL A 42 -7.75 -6.58 0.33
CA VAL A 42 -6.31 -6.41 0.13
C VAL A 42 -5.87 -6.99 -1.22
N ASN A 43 -6.40 -8.14 -1.61
CA ASN A 43 -6.08 -8.73 -2.91
C ASN A 43 -6.46 -7.78 -4.06
N LEU A 44 -7.61 -7.14 -3.97
CA LEU A 44 -8.03 -6.16 -4.97
C LEU A 44 -7.09 -4.95 -4.97
N LEU A 45 -6.65 -4.51 -3.81
CA LEU A 45 -5.69 -3.41 -3.72
C LEU A 45 -4.36 -3.79 -4.39
N VAL A 46 -3.86 -4.99 -4.10
CA VAL A 46 -2.61 -5.46 -4.71
C VAL A 46 -2.72 -5.47 -6.23
N ALA A 47 -3.84 -5.96 -6.75
CA ALA A 47 -4.06 -5.95 -8.21
C ALA A 47 -4.02 -4.52 -8.75
N SER A 48 -4.64 -3.57 -8.07
CA SER A 48 -4.66 -2.18 -8.51
C SER A 48 -3.27 -1.53 -8.44
N LEU A 49 -2.42 -1.96 -7.50
CA LEU A 49 -1.07 -1.43 -7.38
C LEU A 49 -0.18 -1.81 -8.54
N HIS A 50 -0.43 -2.96 -9.19
CA HIS A 50 0.31 -3.33 -10.39
C HIS A 50 0.01 -2.40 -11.55
N GLU A 51 -1.17 -1.80 -11.58
CA GLU A 51 -1.54 -0.86 -12.63
C GLU A 51 -1.23 0.58 -12.26
N ASN A 52 -1.38 0.93 -10.98
CA ASN A 52 -1.12 2.28 -10.50
C ASN A 52 -0.34 2.21 -9.18
N PRO A 53 1.00 2.08 -9.26
CA PRO A 53 1.82 1.88 -8.06
C PRO A 53 1.93 3.09 -7.14
N PHE A 54 1.61 4.29 -7.65
CA PHE A 54 1.76 5.52 -6.87
C PHE A 54 0.43 6.09 -6.43
N GLN A 55 -0.59 5.23 -6.33
CA GLN A 55 -1.89 5.70 -5.89
C GLN A 55 -1.88 6.10 -4.42
N GLY A 56 -2.85 6.95 -4.06
CA GLY A 56 -2.99 7.45 -2.70
C GLY A 56 -2.30 8.78 -2.49
N THR A 57 -2.19 9.17 -1.23
CA THR A 57 -1.57 10.43 -0.85
C THR A 57 -0.06 10.23 -0.72
N ASP A 58 0.70 11.07 -1.43
CA ASP A 58 2.16 11.04 -1.37
C ASP A 58 2.61 11.62 -0.03
N LEU A 59 3.34 10.81 0.74
CA LEU A 59 3.88 11.22 2.03
C LEU A 59 5.36 11.59 1.94
N GLY A 60 5.93 11.53 0.73
CA GLY A 60 7.35 11.78 0.52
C GLY A 60 8.20 10.53 0.64
N LYS A 61 9.39 10.56 0.07
CA LYS A 61 10.40 9.49 0.16
C LYS A 61 9.88 8.12 -0.27
N GLY A 62 8.96 8.10 -1.23
CA GLY A 62 8.39 6.85 -1.74
C GLY A 62 7.24 6.29 -0.94
N LEU A 63 6.84 6.98 0.12
CA LEU A 63 5.74 6.55 0.98
C LEU A 63 4.40 7.08 0.46
N HIS A 64 3.39 6.23 0.49
CA HIS A 64 2.03 6.60 0.09
C HIS A 64 1.03 6.06 1.09
N LYS A 65 -0.05 6.80 1.29
CA LYS A 65 -1.16 6.38 2.14
C LYS A 65 -2.37 6.17 1.25
N ILE A 66 -2.90 4.96 1.24
CA ILE A 66 -4.00 4.55 0.37
C ILE A 66 -5.25 4.31 1.21
N ARG A 67 -6.37 4.86 0.75
CA ARG A 67 -7.67 4.61 1.36
C ARG A 67 -8.27 3.37 0.71
N MET A 68 -8.68 2.41 1.54
CA MET A 68 -9.22 1.15 1.05
C MET A 68 -10.54 0.86 1.75
N SER A 69 -11.55 0.47 0.96
CA SER A 69 -12.82 0.03 1.54
C SER A 69 -12.64 -1.32 2.21
N ILE A 70 -13.32 -1.50 3.34
CA ILE A 70 -13.52 -2.82 3.92
C ILE A 70 -14.94 -3.21 3.56
N THR A 71 -15.10 -4.07 2.56
CA THR A 71 -16.42 -4.37 1.98
C THR A 71 -17.42 -4.84 3.03
N SER A 72 -17.00 -5.74 3.92
CA SER A 72 -17.91 -6.25 4.96
C SER A 72 -18.28 -5.21 6.01
N LYS A 73 -17.58 -4.07 6.05
CA LYS A 73 -17.89 -2.99 6.97
C LYS A 73 -18.98 -2.07 6.40
N GLY A 74 -19.05 -1.96 5.07
CA GLY A 74 -20.12 -1.22 4.41
C GLY A 74 -20.03 0.30 4.50
N LYS A 75 -18.85 0.85 4.81
CA LYS A 75 -18.69 2.30 5.01
C LYS A 75 -17.85 2.98 3.94
N GLY A 76 -17.60 2.29 2.83
CA GLY A 76 -16.79 2.82 1.74
C GLY A 76 -15.37 3.12 2.17
N LYS A 77 -14.66 3.91 1.35
CA LYS A 77 -13.26 4.22 1.61
C LYS A 77 -13.07 5.14 2.83
N SER A 78 -14.01 6.04 3.06
CA SER A 78 -13.88 6.98 4.17
C SER A 78 -13.92 6.30 5.53
N GLY A 79 -14.69 5.23 5.67
CA GLY A 79 -14.81 4.47 6.91
C GLY A 79 -14.11 3.14 6.89
N GLY A 80 -13.26 2.88 5.89
CA GLY A 80 -12.57 1.61 5.73
C GLY A 80 -11.23 1.57 6.43
N ALA A 81 -10.21 1.16 5.67
CA ALA A 81 -8.85 1.04 6.18
C ALA A 81 -7.91 1.99 5.46
N ARG A 82 -6.72 2.15 6.02
CA ARG A 82 -5.62 2.86 5.41
C ARG A 82 -4.44 1.92 5.27
N VAL A 83 -3.79 1.95 4.12
CA VAL A 83 -2.62 1.13 3.84
C VAL A 83 -1.46 2.07 3.54
N ILE A 84 -0.33 1.84 4.21
CA ILE A 84 0.90 2.59 3.94
C ILE A 84 1.80 1.73 3.08
N THR A 85 2.26 2.28 1.96
CA THR A 85 3.18 1.61 1.05
C THR A 85 4.48 2.36 0.96
N LEU A 86 5.56 1.63 0.65
CA LEU A 86 6.87 2.22 0.35
C LEU A 86 7.35 1.64 -0.97
N THR A 87 7.65 2.52 -1.92
CA THR A 87 8.17 2.11 -3.22
C THR A 87 9.68 2.25 -3.21
N LEU A 88 10.37 1.14 -3.49
CA LEU A 88 11.82 1.10 -3.55
C LEU A 88 12.26 0.70 -4.96
N LEU A 89 13.10 1.52 -5.57
CA LEU A 89 13.67 1.21 -6.87
C LEU A 89 14.77 0.16 -6.68
N VAL A 90 14.62 -0.98 -7.36
CA VAL A 90 15.59 -2.08 -7.29
C VAL A 90 16.59 -1.98 -8.42
N THR A 91 16.09 -1.79 -9.65
CA THR A 91 16.92 -1.55 -10.84
C THR A 91 16.22 -0.48 -11.65
N SER A 92 16.80 -0.11 -12.81
CA SER A 92 16.21 0.90 -13.68
C SER A 92 14.82 0.52 -14.19
N ASP A 93 14.48 -0.78 -14.19
CA ASP A 93 13.21 -1.27 -14.72
C ASP A 93 12.43 -2.11 -13.71
N LYS A 94 12.86 -2.14 -12.44
CA LYS A 94 12.19 -2.92 -11.40
C LYS A 94 12.07 -2.11 -10.12
N ALA A 95 10.91 -2.20 -9.50
CA ALA A 95 10.66 -1.57 -8.22
C ALA A 95 9.85 -2.51 -7.32
N ASP A 96 10.11 -2.45 -6.03
CA ASP A 96 9.33 -3.17 -5.02
C ASP A 96 8.38 -2.18 -4.36
N ILE A 97 7.13 -2.60 -4.22
CA ILE A 97 6.15 -1.85 -3.44
C ILE A 97 5.92 -2.66 -2.17
N LEU A 98 6.39 -2.12 -1.05
CA LEU A 98 6.25 -2.79 0.23
C LEU A 98 4.96 -2.34 0.90
N LEU A 99 4.15 -3.30 1.33
CA LEU A 99 2.98 -3.01 2.15
C LEU A 99 3.47 -2.96 3.59
N LEU A 100 3.61 -1.74 4.13
CA LEU A 100 4.22 -1.54 5.45
C LEU A 100 3.26 -1.83 6.58
N THR A 101 2.05 -1.32 6.49
CA THR A 101 1.02 -1.53 7.51
C THR A 101 -0.35 -1.24 6.93
N LEU A 102 -1.35 -1.74 7.65
CA LEU A 102 -2.71 -1.30 7.43
C LEU A 102 -3.36 -1.09 8.78
N TYR A 103 -4.32 -0.17 8.84
CA TYR A 103 -5.04 0.08 10.07
C TYR A 103 -6.49 0.44 9.76
N ASP A 104 -7.37 0.10 10.70
CA ASP A 104 -8.79 0.43 10.64
C ASP A 104 -8.95 1.90 11.01
N LYS A 105 -9.61 2.66 10.14
CA LYS A 105 -9.84 4.09 10.38
C LYS A 105 -10.55 4.35 11.71
N SER A 106 -11.38 3.42 12.15
CA SER A 106 -12.10 3.58 13.42
C SER A 106 -11.21 3.35 14.64
N GLU A 107 -10.09 2.64 14.49
CA GLU A 107 -9.14 2.43 15.59
C GLU A 107 -8.06 3.49 15.64
N CYS A 108 -7.68 4.00 14.48
CA CYS A 108 -6.57 4.92 14.36
C CYS A 108 -6.88 5.90 13.24
N GLU A 109 -6.97 7.17 13.55
CA GLU A 109 -7.32 8.14 12.54
C GLU A 109 -6.15 8.44 11.60
N ASN A 110 -4.97 8.64 12.17
CA ASN A 110 -3.75 8.90 11.42
C ASN A 110 -2.57 8.33 12.18
N LEU A 111 -1.55 7.87 11.42
CA LEU A 111 -0.28 7.52 12.03
C LEU A 111 0.55 8.77 12.21
N THR A 112 1.22 8.87 13.35
CA THR A 112 2.18 9.95 13.58
C THR A 112 3.48 9.62 12.84
N ASP A 113 4.32 10.65 12.64
CA ASP A 113 5.63 10.44 12.03
C ASP A 113 6.48 9.47 12.88
N ALA A 114 6.38 9.54 14.20
CA ALA A 114 7.11 8.65 15.08
C ALA A 114 6.66 7.20 14.92
N GLU A 115 5.36 6.98 14.81
CA GLU A 115 4.82 5.64 14.60
C GLU A 115 5.28 5.07 13.25
N LEU A 116 5.27 5.89 12.21
CA LEU A 116 5.71 5.46 10.89
C LEU A 116 7.20 5.11 10.90
N LYS A 117 8.02 5.92 11.56
CA LYS A 117 9.45 5.62 11.71
C LYS A 117 9.68 4.31 12.45
N ALA A 118 8.89 4.04 13.49
CA ALA A 118 9.00 2.79 14.24
C ALA A 118 8.66 1.60 13.35
N ILE A 119 7.64 1.71 12.50
CA ILE A 119 7.27 0.64 11.58
C ILE A 119 8.39 0.39 10.57
N LEU A 120 8.96 1.46 10.03
CA LEU A 120 10.10 1.34 9.11
C LEU A 120 11.27 0.63 9.77
N ALA A 121 11.61 1.02 11.01
CA ALA A 121 12.72 0.43 11.74
C ALA A 121 12.49 -1.06 12.00
N GLN A 122 11.26 -1.46 12.34
CA GLN A 122 10.94 -2.86 12.58
C GLN A 122 11.13 -3.73 11.33
N ASN A 123 11.06 -3.13 10.16
CA ASN A 123 11.23 -3.84 8.89
C ASN A 123 12.63 -3.64 8.30
N GLY A 124 13.54 -3.07 9.08
CA GLY A 124 14.92 -2.87 8.63
C GLY A 124 15.08 -1.77 7.58
N LEU A 125 14.18 -0.79 7.61
CA LEU A 125 14.16 0.27 6.60
C LEU A 125 14.51 1.64 7.14
#